data_132b7cc4a1682ed380ddf142afbf01ee
#
_entry.id   132b7cc4a1682ed380ddf142afbf01ee
#
_cell.length_a   1.000
_cell.length_b   1.000
_cell.length_c   1.000
_cell.angle_alpha   90.00
_cell.angle_beta   90.00
_cell.angle_gamma   90.00
#
_symmetry.space_group_name_H-M   'P 1'
#
loop_
_entity.id
_entity.type
_entity.pdbx_description
1 polymer ?
#
loop_
_entity_poly.entity_id
_entity_poly.type
_entity_poly.pdbx_seq_one_letter_code
_entity_poly.pdbx_strand_id
1 'polypeptide(L)'
;DSANFKRMLDESRQYQKKTGKHMMVDRFAIVPIPEHLRNNMPVGSIQKFTAETAHGMMEFNAEEVIGGMAPRPILLLHSSVDSVTPTEQSIEMFKRAGQPADLHLTADTDHFMLAESNTRVINIISDWFC
;
A
#
# COMPACT_ATOMS: atom_id res chain seq x y z
N ASP A 1 14.04 5.33 6.65
CA ASP A 1 15.06 6.34 6.34
C ASP A 1 15.29 6.41 4.83
N SER A 2 14.93 7.53 4.22
CA SER A 2 15.02 7.76 2.76
C SER A 2 16.42 7.51 2.18
N ALA A 3 17.48 7.79 2.95
CA ALA A 3 18.85 7.57 2.51
C ALA A 3 19.19 6.07 2.39
N ASN A 4 18.76 5.26 3.34
CA ASN A 4 18.95 3.81 3.31
C ASN A 4 18.19 3.18 2.14
N PHE A 5 17.00 3.67 1.87
CA PHE A 5 16.19 3.19 0.75
C PHE A 5 16.86 3.51 -0.61
N LYS A 6 17.32 4.75 -0.81
CA LYS A 6 18.06 5.13 -2.02
C LYS A 6 19.32 4.30 -2.21
N ARG A 7 20.10 4.09 -1.14
CA ARG A 7 21.29 3.24 -1.18
C ARG A 7 20.95 1.80 -1.61
N MET A 8 19.90 1.21 -1.05
CA MET A 8 19.44 -0.12 -1.43
C MET A 8 19.10 -0.20 -2.93
N LEU A 9 18.45 0.82 -3.49
CA LEU A 9 18.13 0.89 -4.92
C LEU A 9 19.39 0.98 -5.79
N ASP A 10 20.38 1.77 -5.39
CA ASP A 10 21.64 1.90 -6.14
C ASP A 10 22.45 0.60 -6.08
N GLU A 11 22.52 -0.05 -4.92
CA GLU A 11 23.14 -1.36 -4.75
C GLU A 11 22.47 -2.42 -5.64
N SER A 12 21.14 -2.40 -5.74
CA SER A 12 20.40 -3.35 -6.59
C SER A 12 20.72 -3.19 -8.06
N ARG A 13 20.83 -1.94 -8.55
CA ARG A 13 21.22 -1.64 -9.93
C ARG A 13 22.64 -2.13 -10.24
N GLN A 14 23.58 -1.94 -9.32
CA GLN A 14 24.95 -2.42 -9.46
C GLN A 14 25.01 -3.95 -9.45
N TYR A 15 24.26 -4.59 -8.53
CA TYR A 15 24.17 -6.05 -8.45
C TYR A 15 23.64 -6.65 -9.77
N GLN A 16 22.55 -6.08 -10.31
CA GLN A 16 21.96 -6.55 -11.56
C GLN A 16 22.93 -6.37 -12.74
N LYS A 17 23.63 -5.22 -12.84
CA LYS A 17 24.64 -4.99 -13.89
C LYS A 17 25.79 -5.98 -13.79
N LYS A 18 26.22 -6.35 -12.58
CA LYS A 18 27.37 -7.25 -12.34
C LYS A 18 27.03 -8.72 -12.54
N THR A 19 25.82 -9.14 -12.18
CA THR A 19 25.47 -10.57 -12.09
C THR A 19 24.41 -11.02 -13.08
N GLY A 20 23.69 -10.08 -13.70
CA GLY A 20 22.49 -10.36 -14.52
C GLY A 20 21.28 -10.82 -13.71
N LYS A 21 21.34 -10.81 -12.37
CA LYS A 21 20.29 -11.30 -11.48
C LYS A 21 19.67 -10.16 -10.68
N HIS A 22 18.42 -10.37 -10.27
CA HIS A 22 17.71 -9.43 -9.38
C HIS A 22 18.18 -9.60 -7.93
N MET A 23 18.39 -8.46 -7.24
CA MET A 23 18.71 -8.47 -5.82
C MET A 23 17.41 -8.65 -5.02
N MET A 24 17.39 -9.64 -4.12
CA MET A 24 16.27 -9.84 -3.20
C MET A 24 16.46 -8.98 -1.95
N VAL A 25 15.42 -8.27 -1.56
CA VAL A 25 15.38 -7.40 -0.38
C VAL A 25 14.26 -7.81 0.56
N ASP A 26 14.45 -7.55 1.84
CA ASP A 26 13.43 -7.79 2.85
C ASP A 26 12.23 -6.86 2.64
N ARG A 27 11.02 -7.39 2.84
CA ARG A 27 9.76 -6.63 2.70
C ARG A 27 9.75 -5.36 3.55
N PHE A 28 10.27 -5.45 4.79
CA PHE A 28 10.27 -4.31 5.70
C PHE A 28 11.34 -3.27 5.38
N ALA A 29 12.30 -3.59 4.52
CA ALA A 29 13.21 -2.61 3.95
C ALA A 29 12.52 -1.75 2.86
N ILE A 30 11.46 -2.28 2.24
CA ILE A 30 10.66 -1.55 1.24
C ILE A 30 9.53 -0.78 1.93
N VAL A 31 8.72 -1.47 2.75
CA VAL A 31 7.61 -0.89 3.51
C VAL A 31 7.86 -1.09 5.01
N PRO A 32 8.24 -0.04 5.74
CA PRO A 32 8.61 -0.14 7.15
C PRO A 32 7.37 -0.28 8.04
N ILE A 33 6.77 -1.47 8.08
CA ILE A 33 5.63 -1.78 8.94
C ILE A 33 6.08 -1.85 10.40
N PRO A 34 5.46 -1.11 11.34
CA PRO A 34 5.72 -1.19 12.75
C PRO A 34 5.65 -2.63 13.29
N GLU A 35 6.53 -2.97 14.22
CA GLU A 35 6.68 -4.36 14.68
C GLU A 35 5.39 -4.92 15.27
N HIS A 36 4.64 -4.12 16.04
CA HIS A 36 3.38 -4.54 16.65
C HIS A 36 2.29 -4.90 15.62
N LEU A 37 2.37 -4.38 14.40
CA LEU A 37 1.42 -4.70 13.31
C LEU A 37 1.83 -5.92 12.49
N ARG A 38 3.09 -6.38 12.58
CA ARG A 38 3.59 -7.48 11.72
C ARG A 38 2.87 -8.80 11.97
N ASN A 39 2.32 -9.01 13.18
CA ASN A 39 1.54 -10.19 13.53
C ASN A 39 0.15 -10.22 12.84
N ASN A 40 -0.33 -9.09 12.35
CA ASN A 40 -1.59 -9.00 11.59
C ASN A 40 -1.42 -9.40 10.11
N MET A 41 -0.20 -9.69 9.68
CA MET A 41 0.04 -10.15 8.32
C MET A 41 -0.45 -11.59 8.13
N PRO A 42 -1.12 -11.89 7.00
CA PRO A 42 -1.56 -13.25 6.71
C PRO A 42 -0.40 -14.25 6.70
N VAL A 43 -0.68 -15.47 7.18
CA VAL A 43 0.26 -16.58 7.11
C VAL A 43 0.61 -16.86 5.64
N GLY A 44 1.90 -17.05 5.35
CA GLY A 44 2.39 -17.25 3.99
C GLY A 44 2.68 -15.96 3.22
N SER A 45 2.56 -14.79 3.85
CA SER A 45 2.96 -13.53 3.24
C SER A 45 4.40 -13.55 2.75
N ILE A 46 4.63 -13.05 1.53
CA ILE A 46 5.97 -12.96 0.93
C ILE A 46 6.85 -12.04 1.77
N GLN A 47 8.01 -12.55 2.21
CA GLN A 47 8.94 -11.82 3.08
C GLN A 47 10.05 -11.10 2.32
N LYS A 48 10.33 -11.51 1.08
CA LYS A 48 11.36 -10.89 0.24
C LYS A 48 10.82 -10.59 -1.14
N PHE A 49 11.18 -9.45 -1.66
CA PHE A 49 10.84 -9.00 -3.02
C PHE A 49 12.12 -8.72 -3.80
N THR A 50 12.04 -8.68 -5.11
CA THR A 50 13.11 -8.10 -5.90
C THR A 50 13.19 -6.60 -5.66
N ALA A 51 14.38 -6.03 -5.68
CA ALA A 51 14.55 -4.58 -5.48
C ALA A 51 13.84 -3.74 -6.57
N GLU A 52 13.58 -4.32 -7.74
CA GLU A 52 12.79 -3.70 -8.81
C GLU A 52 11.34 -3.42 -8.37
N THR A 53 10.80 -4.24 -7.47
CA THR A 53 9.48 -3.96 -6.87
C THR A 53 9.48 -2.61 -6.16
N ALA A 54 10.54 -2.29 -5.42
CA ALA A 54 10.69 -1.00 -4.76
C ALA A 54 10.80 0.16 -5.76
N HIS A 55 11.49 -0.04 -6.90
CA HIS A 55 11.52 0.94 -7.98
C HIS A 55 10.12 1.19 -8.56
N GLY A 56 9.39 0.11 -8.91
CA GLY A 56 8.04 0.24 -9.44
C GLY A 56 7.08 0.93 -8.48
N MET A 57 7.21 0.68 -7.17
CA MET A 57 6.40 1.38 -6.16
C MET A 57 6.72 2.88 -6.09
N MET A 58 7.96 3.29 -6.31
CA MET A 58 8.34 4.72 -6.33
C MET A 58 7.90 5.45 -7.60
N GLU A 59 7.90 4.76 -8.72
CA GLU A 59 7.54 5.33 -10.02
C GLU A 59 6.03 5.36 -10.25
N PHE A 60 5.28 4.51 -9.56
CA PHE A 60 3.82 4.45 -9.68
C PHE A 60 3.16 5.48 -8.78
N ASN A 61 2.38 6.37 -9.39
CA ASN A 61 1.54 7.34 -8.69
C ASN A 61 0.07 7.07 -8.96
N ALA A 62 -0.61 6.45 -7.99
CA ALA A 62 -2.03 6.12 -8.10
C ALA A 62 -2.93 7.36 -8.28
N GLU A 63 -2.54 8.48 -7.70
CA GLU A 63 -3.28 9.74 -7.79
C GLU A 63 -3.35 10.32 -9.22
N GLU A 64 -2.36 10.01 -10.06
CA GLU A 64 -2.32 10.48 -11.45
C GLU A 64 -3.22 9.67 -12.37
N VAL A 65 -3.52 8.42 -12.00
CA VAL A 65 -4.24 7.49 -12.88
C VAL A 65 -5.66 7.19 -12.42
N ILE A 66 -6.01 7.44 -11.15
CA ILE A 66 -7.29 7.06 -10.57
C ILE A 66 -8.50 7.70 -11.30
N GLY A 67 -8.35 8.93 -11.81
CA GLY A 67 -9.39 9.60 -12.57
C GLY A 67 -9.80 8.87 -13.86
N GLY A 68 -8.86 8.10 -14.44
CA GLY A 68 -9.10 7.29 -15.64
C GLY A 68 -9.93 6.02 -15.39
N MET A 69 -10.25 5.70 -14.14
CA MET A 69 -11.09 4.53 -13.82
C MET A 69 -12.58 4.77 -14.11
N ALA A 70 -13.03 6.03 -14.08
CA ALA A 70 -14.43 6.36 -14.37
C ALA A 70 -14.86 5.83 -15.77
N PRO A 71 -16.12 5.38 -15.93
CA PRO A 71 -17.24 5.39 -14.99
C PRO A 71 -17.34 4.15 -14.08
N ARG A 72 -16.24 3.40 -13.88
CA ARG A 72 -16.25 2.26 -12.96
C ARG A 72 -16.36 2.75 -11.52
N PRO A 73 -17.26 2.16 -10.71
CA PRO A 73 -17.38 2.52 -9.30
C PRO A 73 -16.06 2.26 -8.53
N ILE A 74 -15.71 3.17 -7.63
CA ILE A 74 -14.51 3.09 -6.79
C ILE A 74 -14.93 3.17 -5.34
N LEU A 75 -14.47 2.21 -4.53
CA LEU A 75 -14.55 2.26 -3.06
C LEU A 75 -13.15 2.42 -2.49
N LEU A 76 -12.91 3.52 -1.79
CA LEU A 76 -11.70 3.77 -1.02
C LEU A 76 -11.99 3.54 0.47
N LEU A 77 -11.21 2.66 1.09
CA LEU A 77 -11.28 2.38 2.53
C LEU A 77 -9.91 2.67 3.15
N HIS A 78 -9.89 3.47 4.21
CA HIS A 78 -8.65 3.78 4.93
C HIS A 78 -8.91 3.95 6.42
N SER A 79 -7.93 3.61 7.24
CA SER A 79 -7.97 3.96 8.66
C SER A 79 -7.85 5.48 8.82
N SER A 80 -8.61 6.05 9.76
CA SER A 80 -8.49 7.47 10.10
C SER A 80 -7.20 7.80 10.86
N VAL A 81 -6.47 6.78 11.34
CA VAL A 81 -5.23 6.89 12.14
C VAL A 81 -4.18 5.86 11.69
N ASP A 82 -4.02 5.67 10.39
CA ASP A 82 -3.09 4.69 9.83
C ASP A 82 -1.63 5.02 10.20
N SER A 83 -0.95 4.05 10.84
CA SER A 83 0.44 4.21 11.30
C SER A 83 1.48 3.87 10.23
N VAL A 84 1.06 3.40 9.05
CA VAL A 84 1.94 2.97 7.94
C VAL A 84 1.86 3.92 6.76
N THR A 85 0.63 4.26 6.33
CA THR A 85 0.36 5.15 5.19
C THR A 85 -0.49 6.34 5.62
N PRO A 86 -0.11 7.58 5.24
CA PRO A 86 -0.89 8.76 5.61
C PRO A 86 -2.31 8.71 5.06
N THR A 87 -3.30 8.94 5.92
CA THR A 87 -4.73 8.95 5.54
C THR A 87 -5.03 9.99 4.45
N GLU A 88 -4.28 11.08 4.41
CA GLU A 88 -4.38 12.15 3.42
C GLU A 88 -4.22 11.63 1.99
N GLN A 89 -3.46 10.55 1.76
CA GLN A 89 -3.31 9.95 0.43
C GLN A 89 -4.64 9.46 -0.13
N SER A 90 -5.46 8.80 0.68
CA SER A 90 -6.79 8.35 0.25
C SER A 90 -7.75 9.50 0.03
N ILE A 91 -7.64 10.57 0.81
CA ILE A 91 -8.43 11.79 0.62
C ILE A 91 -8.07 12.45 -0.72
N GLU A 92 -6.78 12.56 -1.05
CA GLU A 92 -6.34 13.12 -2.32
C GLU A 92 -6.73 12.22 -3.51
N MET A 93 -6.63 10.90 -3.36
CA MET A 93 -7.12 9.95 -4.37
C MET A 93 -8.62 10.14 -4.61
N PHE A 94 -9.43 10.26 -3.55
CA PHE A 94 -10.87 10.50 -3.67
C PHE A 94 -11.20 11.80 -4.41
N LYS A 95 -10.48 12.89 -4.12
CA LYS A 95 -10.66 14.18 -4.83
C LYS A 95 -10.37 14.08 -6.32
N ARG A 96 -9.45 13.22 -6.72
CA ARG A 96 -9.04 13.03 -8.13
C ARG A 96 -9.81 11.90 -8.83
N ALA A 97 -10.49 11.04 -8.07
CA ALA A 97 -11.30 9.98 -8.62
C ALA A 97 -12.46 10.55 -9.45
N GLY A 98 -12.70 9.94 -10.61
CA GLY A 98 -13.93 10.17 -11.34
C GLY A 98 -15.12 9.49 -10.64
N GLN A 99 -16.32 9.97 -10.93
CA GLN A 99 -17.54 9.40 -10.32
C GLN A 99 -18.04 8.16 -11.10
N PRO A 100 -18.69 7.18 -10.39
CA PRO A 100 -19.00 7.18 -8.95
C PRO A 100 -17.82 6.74 -8.09
N ALA A 101 -17.57 7.41 -6.96
CA ALA A 101 -16.55 7.06 -6.01
C ALA A 101 -17.01 7.32 -4.58
N ASP A 102 -16.70 6.41 -3.66
CA ASP A 102 -16.93 6.55 -2.22
C ASP A 102 -15.63 6.46 -1.44
N LEU A 103 -15.54 7.22 -0.35
CA LEU A 103 -14.43 7.16 0.61
C LEU A 103 -14.99 6.94 2.02
N HIS A 104 -14.51 5.88 2.69
CA HIS A 104 -14.77 5.63 4.09
C HIS A 104 -13.48 5.69 4.91
N LEU A 105 -13.43 6.61 5.87
CA LEU A 105 -12.38 6.67 6.88
C LEU A 105 -12.88 5.98 8.14
N THR A 106 -12.26 4.87 8.51
CA THR A 106 -12.70 4.04 9.64
C THR A 106 -11.93 4.37 10.90
N ALA A 107 -12.66 4.69 11.97
CA ALA A 107 -12.08 4.87 13.31
C ALA A 107 -11.79 3.52 13.99
N ASP A 108 -10.94 3.56 15.01
CA ASP A 108 -10.62 2.41 15.86
C ASP A 108 -10.00 1.22 15.11
N THR A 109 -9.32 1.50 14.00
CA THR A 109 -8.54 0.54 13.23
C THR A 109 -7.19 1.14 12.85
N ASP A 110 -6.22 0.30 12.53
CA ASP A 110 -4.94 0.71 11.96
C ASP A 110 -4.81 0.12 10.53
N HIS A 111 -3.63 0.08 9.99
CA HIS A 111 -3.31 -0.31 8.61
C HIS A 111 -3.94 -1.66 8.16
N PHE A 112 -3.97 -2.65 9.03
CA PHE A 112 -4.53 -3.97 8.72
C PHE A 112 -6.02 -4.10 9.10
N MET A 113 -6.84 -3.17 8.69
CA MET A 113 -8.26 -3.05 9.05
C MET A 113 -9.05 -4.36 8.99
N LEU A 114 -8.78 -5.22 8.00
CA LEU A 114 -9.48 -6.50 7.84
C LEU A 114 -9.00 -7.58 8.83
N ALA A 115 -7.75 -7.48 9.31
CA ALA A 115 -7.17 -8.42 10.27
C ALA A 115 -7.56 -8.09 11.72
N GLU A 116 -8.08 -6.90 11.99
CA GLU A 116 -8.40 -6.41 13.33
C GLU A 116 -9.82 -6.78 13.80
N SER A 117 -10.43 -7.78 13.17
CA SER A 117 -11.79 -8.28 13.51
C SER A 117 -12.87 -7.19 13.50
N ASN A 118 -12.67 -6.13 12.74
CA ASN A 118 -13.61 -5.02 12.61
C ASN A 118 -14.71 -5.34 11.61
N THR A 119 -15.89 -5.75 12.12
CA THR A 119 -17.05 -6.10 11.26
C THR A 119 -17.59 -4.91 10.47
N ARG A 120 -17.32 -3.65 10.92
CA ARG A 120 -17.74 -2.44 10.20
C ARG A 120 -17.14 -2.38 8.79
N VAL A 121 -15.85 -2.67 8.66
CA VAL A 121 -15.16 -2.67 7.35
C VAL A 121 -15.75 -3.75 6.45
N ILE A 122 -15.99 -4.95 6.98
CA ILE A 122 -16.62 -6.04 6.23
C ILE A 122 -18.02 -5.66 5.76
N ASN A 123 -18.82 -5.01 6.61
CA ASN A 123 -20.17 -4.57 6.25
C ASN A 123 -20.16 -3.53 5.14
N ILE A 124 -19.26 -2.53 5.20
CA ILE A 124 -19.10 -1.53 4.13
C ILE A 124 -18.78 -2.21 2.79
N ILE A 125 -17.86 -3.17 2.79
CA ILE A 125 -17.51 -3.91 1.57
C ILE A 125 -18.69 -4.72 1.07
N SER A 126 -19.42 -5.41 1.95
CA SER A 126 -20.59 -6.22 1.58
C SER A 126 -21.69 -5.36 0.98
N ASP A 127 -22.00 -4.22 1.60
CA ASP A 127 -23.02 -3.28 1.13
C ASP A 127 -22.65 -2.67 -0.23
N TRP A 128 -21.36 -2.48 -0.49
CA TRP A 128 -20.88 -1.99 -1.78
C TRP A 128 -21.14 -2.95 -2.94
N PHE A 129 -21.09 -4.26 -2.70
CA PHE A 129 -21.28 -5.29 -3.72
C PHE A 129 -22.72 -5.80 -3.85
N CYS A 130 -23.64 -5.38 -2.98
CA CYS A 130 -25.04 -5.75 -3.01
C CYS A 130 -25.94 -4.63 -3.53
#